data_0a24ec0c410549d44d68e1b1c1469116
#
_entry.id   0a24ec0c410549d44d68e1b1c1469116
#
_cell.length_a   1.000
_cell.length_b   1.000
_cell.length_c   1.000
_cell.angle_alpha   90.00
_cell.angle_beta   90.00
_cell.angle_gamma   90.00
#
_symmetry.space_group_name_H-M   'P 1'
#
loop_
_entity.id
_entity.type
_entity.pdbx_description
1 polymer ?
#
loop_
_entity_poly.entity_id
_entity_poly.type
_entity_poly.pdbx_seq_one_letter_code
_entity_poly.pdbx_strand_id
1 'polypeptide(L)'
;GMHSYSHDYQEIYRSRQAFIADVNKLQDYLHEVTGIYPEVYRFPGGSSNQVSTVNMEELKSYLQEIGVTWYDWNVSAGDADSHPKKAEIVKNCTQGLENYRTAVILLHDAADKRVTLQALPEIIETILEMEDTILVPITADTVPVQHNAIQTDITAAHKGHQEKTMITQ
;
A
#
# COMPACT_ATOMS: atom_id res chain seq x y z
N GLY A 1 2.43 -5.28 7.55
CA GLY A 1 2.73 -3.86 7.54
C GLY A 1 1.85 -3.05 8.49
N MET A 2 2.22 -1.82 8.71
CA MET A 2 1.52 -0.91 9.62
C MET A 2 0.47 -0.08 8.90
N HIS A 3 -0.63 0.29 9.61
CA HIS A 3 -1.70 1.15 9.06
C HIS A 3 -2.34 2.01 10.15
N SER A 4 -1.53 2.72 10.95
CA SER A 4 -1.90 3.46 12.16
C SER A 4 -2.36 2.55 13.32
N TYR A 5 -2.11 2.99 14.54
CA TYR A 5 -2.58 2.33 15.75
C TYR A 5 -4.05 2.68 16.04
N SER A 6 -4.40 3.95 15.93
CA SER A 6 -5.73 4.46 16.26
C SER A 6 -6.70 4.45 15.08
N HIS A 7 -6.19 4.62 13.85
CA HIS A 7 -6.95 4.88 12.62
C HIS A 7 -7.90 6.09 12.75
N ASP A 8 -7.63 6.98 13.68
CA ASP A 8 -8.38 8.23 13.86
C ASP A 8 -7.65 9.38 13.16
N TYR A 9 -8.21 9.85 12.05
CA TYR A 9 -7.61 10.91 11.23
C TYR A 9 -7.40 12.22 12.01
N GLN A 10 -8.31 12.56 12.92
CA GLN A 10 -8.19 13.78 13.71
C GLN A 10 -7.05 13.68 14.74
N GLU A 11 -6.75 12.48 15.20
CA GLU A 11 -5.62 12.23 16.11
C GLU A 11 -4.30 12.14 15.37
N ILE A 12 -4.20 11.27 14.36
CA ILE A 12 -2.92 10.98 13.69
C ILE A 12 -2.41 12.16 12.85
N TYR A 13 -3.32 12.97 12.27
CA TYR A 13 -2.95 14.08 11.37
C TYR A 13 -3.07 15.47 12.00
N ARG A 14 -3.24 15.57 13.32
CA ARG A 14 -3.28 16.85 14.01
C ARG A 14 -1.92 17.53 14.16
N SER A 15 -0.84 16.75 14.23
CA SER A 15 0.54 17.26 14.29
C SER A 15 1.54 16.16 13.91
N ARG A 16 2.76 16.57 13.51
CA ARG A 16 3.87 15.62 13.26
C ARG A 16 4.14 14.75 14.49
N GLN A 17 4.10 15.31 15.69
CA GLN A 17 4.32 14.58 16.94
C GLN A 17 3.24 13.52 17.20
N ALA A 18 1.98 13.83 16.89
CA ALA A 18 0.88 12.88 17.05
C ALA A 18 1.04 11.69 16.08
N PHE A 19 1.41 11.96 14.84
CA PHE A 19 1.72 10.92 13.86
C PHE A 19 2.88 10.02 14.33
N ILE A 20 3.98 10.63 14.78
CA ILE A 20 5.14 9.90 15.30
C ILE A 20 4.74 9.00 16.49
N ALA A 21 3.95 9.53 17.41
CA ALA A 21 3.49 8.76 18.57
C ALA A 21 2.60 7.56 18.18
N ASP A 22 1.72 7.73 17.19
CA ASP A 22 0.85 6.67 16.68
C ASP A 22 1.67 5.56 15.97
N VAL A 23 2.62 5.95 15.11
CA VAL A 23 3.51 5.02 14.40
C VAL A 23 4.35 4.22 15.37
N ASN A 24 5.02 4.88 16.32
CA ASN A 24 5.88 4.21 17.30
C ASN A 24 5.06 3.25 18.17
N LYS A 25 3.90 3.67 18.62
CA LYS A 25 3.02 2.81 19.44
C LYS A 25 2.61 1.55 18.69
N LEU A 26 2.29 1.66 17.39
CA LEU A 26 1.96 0.49 16.57
C LEU A 26 3.19 -0.39 16.34
N GLN A 27 4.33 0.20 16.06
CA GLN A 27 5.57 -0.52 15.79
C GLN A 27 6.01 -1.31 17.03
N ASP A 28 5.98 -0.68 18.22
CA ASP A 28 6.31 -1.33 19.49
C ASP A 28 5.33 -2.47 19.81
N TYR A 29 4.02 -2.23 19.61
CA TYR A 29 3.00 -3.27 19.83
C TYR A 29 3.20 -4.48 18.91
N LEU A 30 3.46 -4.23 17.62
CA LEU A 30 3.69 -5.32 16.67
C LEU A 30 5.00 -6.06 16.99
N HIS A 31 6.04 -5.35 17.41
CA HIS A 31 7.28 -5.99 17.86
C HIS A 31 7.06 -6.85 19.12
N GLU A 32 6.31 -6.37 20.09
CA GLU A 32 5.97 -7.14 21.30
C GLU A 32 5.26 -8.46 20.95
N VAL A 33 4.32 -8.42 20.00
CA VAL A 33 3.51 -9.59 19.62
C VAL A 33 4.25 -10.55 18.66
N THR A 34 5.07 -10.03 17.76
CA THR A 34 5.66 -10.83 16.68
C THR A 34 7.18 -11.02 16.78
N GLY A 35 7.86 -10.22 17.60
CA GLY A 35 9.32 -10.16 17.65
C GLY A 35 9.96 -9.42 16.48
N ILE A 36 9.17 -8.81 15.58
CA ILE A 36 9.64 -8.16 14.36
C ILE A 36 9.24 -6.70 14.36
N TYR A 37 10.18 -5.79 14.09
CA TYR A 37 9.87 -4.41 13.77
C TYR A 37 9.40 -4.29 12.32
N PRO A 38 8.14 -3.84 12.07
CA PRO A 38 7.63 -3.71 10.71
C PRO A 38 8.31 -2.54 9.99
N GLU A 39 8.66 -2.76 8.72
CA GLU A 39 9.33 -1.78 7.85
C GLU A 39 8.40 -1.26 6.73
N VAL A 40 7.13 -1.62 6.77
CA VAL A 40 6.13 -1.25 5.75
C VAL A 40 4.97 -0.53 6.41
N TYR A 41 4.57 0.60 5.82
CA TYR A 41 3.46 1.44 6.29
C TYR A 41 2.50 1.77 5.14
N ARG A 42 1.22 1.89 5.44
CA ARG A 42 0.23 2.55 4.57
C ARG A 42 -0.42 3.68 5.35
N PHE A 43 -0.43 4.88 4.77
CA PHE A 43 -1.11 6.02 5.37
C PHE A 43 -2.62 5.81 5.34
N PRO A 44 -3.37 5.99 6.46
CA PRO A 44 -4.82 6.12 6.42
C PRO A 44 -5.26 7.20 5.44
N GLY A 45 -6.11 6.82 4.47
CA GLY A 45 -6.50 7.70 3.37
C GLY A 45 -5.45 7.89 2.27
N GLY A 46 -4.30 7.20 2.36
CA GLY A 46 -3.19 7.30 1.40
C GLY A 46 -2.24 8.46 1.67
N SER A 47 -1.06 8.43 1.04
CA SER A 47 -0.03 9.46 1.21
C SER A 47 -0.36 10.79 0.49
N SER A 48 -1.43 10.82 -0.30
CA SER A 48 -1.96 12.01 -0.98
C SER A 48 -3.25 12.54 -0.37
N ASN A 49 -3.65 12.06 0.82
CA ASN A 49 -4.88 12.49 1.45
C ASN A 49 -4.90 14.00 1.72
N GLN A 50 -6.11 14.57 1.75
CA GLN A 50 -6.35 15.99 1.98
C GLN A 50 -6.91 16.29 3.39
N VAL A 51 -6.96 15.26 4.26
CA VAL A 51 -7.49 15.41 5.63
C VAL A 51 -6.40 15.76 6.64
N SER A 52 -5.14 15.56 6.28
CA SER A 52 -4.02 15.94 7.13
C SER A 52 -3.91 17.46 7.28
N THR A 53 -3.77 17.94 8.51
CA THR A 53 -3.44 19.33 8.81
C THR A 53 -1.92 19.58 8.81
N VAL A 54 -1.14 18.50 8.74
CA VAL A 54 0.32 18.52 8.64
C VAL A 54 0.71 18.30 7.19
N ASN A 55 1.81 18.93 6.76
CA ASN A 55 2.39 18.64 5.45
C ASN A 55 2.78 17.15 5.36
N MET A 56 2.20 16.44 4.42
CA MET A 56 2.46 15.00 4.24
C MET A 56 3.92 14.68 3.97
N GLU A 57 4.69 15.61 3.40
CA GLU A 57 6.13 15.43 3.17
C GLU A 57 6.93 15.31 4.48
N GLU A 58 6.49 16.01 5.54
CA GLU A 58 7.12 15.88 6.87
C GLU A 58 6.87 14.49 7.47
N LEU A 59 5.68 13.92 7.23
CA LEU A 59 5.31 12.59 7.71
C LEU A 59 6.03 11.49 6.92
N LYS A 60 6.14 11.65 5.60
CA LYS A 60 6.91 10.77 4.72
C LYS A 60 8.40 10.78 5.08
N SER A 61 8.97 11.98 5.32
CA SER A 61 10.36 12.12 5.74
C SER A 61 10.63 11.38 7.05
N TYR A 62 9.70 11.46 8.02
CA TYR A 62 9.83 10.72 9.26
C TYR A 62 9.87 9.19 9.03
N LEU A 63 8.99 8.64 8.20
CA LEU A 63 9.04 7.21 7.89
C LEU A 63 10.37 6.80 7.25
N GLN A 64 10.91 7.64 6.35
CA GLN A 64 12.24 7.41 5.76
C GLN A 64 13.36 7.46 6.80
N GLU A 65 13.32 8.43 7.74
CA GLU A 65 14.29 8.56 8.85
C GLU A 65 14.37 7.28 9.69
N ILE A 66 13.24 6.60 9.89
CA ILE A 66 13.17 5.34 10.69
C ILE A 66 13.25 4.07 9.83
N GLY A 67 13.58 4.18 8.53
CA GLY A 67 13.74 3.03 7.64
C GLY A 67 12.42 2.36 7.23
N VAL A 68 11.29 3.05 7.34
CA VAL A 68 9.97 2.52 6.99
C VAL A 68 9.56 3.00 5.60
N THR A 69 9.22 2.06 4.72
CA THR A 69 8.71 2.33 3.37
C THR A 69 7.19 2.36 3.37
N TRP A 70 6.58 3.41 2.79
CA TRP A 70 5.13 3.43 2.64
C TRP A 70 4.72 2.92 1.26
N TYR A 71 3.53 2.31 1.23
CA TYR A 71 2.88 1.82 0.02
C TYR A 71 1.48 2.40 -0.07
N ASP A 72 1.18 3.06 -1.17
CA ASP A 72 -0.18 3.40 -1.56
C ASP A 72 -0.76 2.29 -2.46
N TRP A 73 -1.55 2.63 -3.45
CA TRP A 73 -2.14 1.71 -4.41
C TRP A 73 -2.25 2.37 -5.80
N ASN A 74 -2.34 1.55 -6.81
CA ASN A 74 -2.64 1.97 -8.18
C ASN A 74 -3.86 1.24 -8.77
N VAL A 75 -4.43 0.31 -7.99
CA VAL A 75 -5.69 -0.36 -8.31
C VAL A 75 -6.60 -0.25 -7.08
N SER A 76 -7.84 0.20 -7.26
CA SER A 76 -8.82 0.31 -6.17
C SER A 76 -9.98 -0.62 -6.41
N ALA A 77 -10.36 -1.39 -5.40
CA ALA A 77 -11.51 -2.27 -5.44
C ALA A 77 -12.86 -1.53 -5.51
N GLY A 78 -12.92 -0.26 -5.06
CA GLY A 78 -14.17 0.48 -4.93
C GLY A 78 -15.07 -0.02 -3.79
N ASP A 79 -14.52 -0.77 -2.86
CA ASP A 79 -15.25 -1.40 -1.75
C ASP A 79 -15.54 -0.45 -0.58
N ALA A 80 -15.02 0.78 -0.63
CA ALA A 80 -15.37 1.86 0.31
C ALA A 80 -16.73 2.49 0.02
N ASP A 81 -17.32 2.25 -1.14
CA ASP A 81 -18.63 2.77 -1.51
C ASP A 81 -19.72 2.29 -0.54
N SER A 82 -20.83 3.04 -0.48
CA SER A 82 -21.93 2.76 0.43
C SER A 82 -22.67 1.44 0.14
N HIS A 83 -22.66 1.00 -1.12
CA HIS A 83 -23.34 -0.21 -1.59
C HIS A 83 -22.48 -0.98 -2.61
N PRO A 84 -21.32 -1.50 -2.19
CA PRO A 84 -20.42 -2.20 -3.10
C PRO A 84 -21.04 -3.51 -3.56
N LYS A 85 -20.88 -3.87 -4.85
CA LYS A 85 -21.32 -5.15 -5.38
C LYS A 85 -20.12 -6.06 -5.60
N LYS A 86 -20.26 -7.34 -5.24
CA LYS A 86 -19.20 -8.34 -5.39
C LYS A 86 -18.60 -8.34 -6.80
N ALA A 87 -19.43 -8.39 -7.83
CA ALA A 87 -18.96 -8.43 -9.22
C ALA A 87 -18.19 -7.15 -9.63
N GLU A 88 -18.57 -6.00 -9.09
CA GLU A 88 -17.85 -4.74 -9.34
C GLU A 88 -16.49 -4.74 -8.64
N ILE A 89 -16.41 -5.21 -7.39
CA ILE A 89 -15.16 -5.36 -6.65
C ILE A 89 -14.20 -6.30 -7.40
N VAL A 90 -14.68 -7.49 -7.81
CA VAL A 90 -13.87 -8.46 -8.58
C VAL A 90 -13.37 -7.81 -9.86
N LYS A 91 -14.27 -7.20 -10.63
CA LYS A 91 -13.90 -6.50 -11.88
C LYS A 91 -12.85 -5.43 -11.66
N ASN A 92 -13.04 -4.56 -10.66
CA ASN A 92 -12.11 -3.46 -10.37
C ASN A 92 -10.73 -3.96 -9.94
N CYS A 93 -10.65 -5.12 -9.27
CA CYS A 93 -9.40 -5.70 -8.83
C CYS A 93 -8.67 -6.51 -9.91
N THR A 94 -9.35 -6.93 -10.98
CA THR A 94 -8.79 -7.88 -11.95
C THR A 94 -8.68 -7.31 -13.36
N GLN A 95 -9.54 -6.35 -13.73
CA GLN A 95 -9.53 -5.78 -15.07
C GLN A 95 -8.36 -4.81 -15.25
N GLY A 96 -7.58 -5.01 -16.32
CA GLY A 96 -6.52 -4.09 -16.71
C GLY A 96 -5.22 -4.27 -15.92
N LEU A 97 -5.07 -5.35 -15.16
CA LEU A 97 -3.83 -5.64 -14.41
C LEU A 97 -2.62 -5.80 -15.33
N GLU A 98 -2.83 -6.25 -16.56
CA GLU A 98 -1.80 -6.37 -17.60
C GLU A 98 -1.12 -5.04 -17.97
N ASN A 99 -1.74 -3.91 -17.61
CA ASN A 99 -1.16 -2.58 -17.84
C ASN A 99 -0.17 -2.15 -16.75
N TYR A 100 -0.03 -2.93 -15.69
CA TYR A 100 0.84 -2.63 -14.57
C TYR A 100 2.00 -3.63 -14.47
N ARG A 101 3.21 -3.14 -14.29
CA ARG A 101 4.35 -3.98 -13.91
C ARG A 101 4.23 -4.43 -12.44
N THR A 102 3.75 -3.54 -11.59
CA THR A 102 3.46 -3.79 -10.19
C THR A 102 2.10 -3.20 -9.87
N ALA A 103 1.13 -4.06 -9.57
CA ALA A 103 -0.19 -3.66 -9.11
C ALA A 103 -0.27 -3.80 -7.59
N VAL A 104 -0.62 -2.73 -6.91
CA VAL A 104 -0.96 -2.73 -5.48
C VAL A 104 -2.44 -2.43 -5.37
N ILE A 105 -3.21 -3.43 -4.94
CA ILE A 105 -4.67 -3.37 -4.88
C ILE A 105 -5.10 -2.88 -3.50
N LEU A 106 -5.95 -1.86 -3.44
CA LEU A 106 -6.59 -1.40 -2.23
C LEU A 106 -7.90 -2.14 -1.99
N LEU A 107 -7.99 -2.79 -0.84
CA LEU A 107 -9.18 -3.42 -0.27
C LEU A 107 -9.28 -3.00 1.20
N HIS A 108 -10.49 -3.06 1.77
CA HIS A 108 -10.71 -2.75 3.18
C HIS A 108 -11.09 -4.00 3.96
N ASP A 109 -10.49 -4.16 5.13
CA ASP A 109 -10.73 -5.25 6.09
C ASP A 109 -11.35 -4.68 7.37
N ALA A 110 -12.64 -4.39 7.31
CA ALA A 110 -13.44 -3.94 8.45
C ALA A 110 -14.68 -4.84 8.63
N ALA A 111 -15.27 -4.83 9.81
CA ALA A 111 -16.36 -5.72 10.18
C ALA A 111 -17.60 -5.60 9.28
N ASP A 112 -17.80 -4.45 8.64
CA ASP A 112 -18.89 -4.16 7.70
C ASP A 112 -18.54 -4.55 6.24
N LYS A 113 -17.30 -4.92 5.93
CA LYS A 113 -16.80 -5.22 4.57
C LYS A 113 -17.03 -6.68 4.15
N ARG A 114 -18.22 -7.23 4.44
CA ARG A 114 -18.56 -8.62 4.11
C ARG A 114 -18.55 -8.92 2.61
N VAL A 115 -18.91 -7.92 1.78
CA VAL A 115 -18.92 -8.08 0.32
C VAL A 115 -17.48 -8.18 -0.20
N THR A 116 -16.55 -7.43 0.37
CA THR A 116 -15.11 -7.53 0.06
C THR A 116 -14.59 -8.92 0.40
N LEU A 117 -14.90 -9.43 1.60
CA LEU A 117 -14.52 -10.79 2.00
C LEU A 117 -15.07 -11.85 1.05
N GLN A 118 -16.32 -11.71 0.58
CA GLN A 118 -16.94 -12.62 -0.38
C GLN A 118 -16.31 -12.53 -1.78
N ALA A 119 -15.76 -11.38 -2.16
CA ALA A 119 -15.12 -11.17 -3.45
C ALA A 119 -13.67 -11.72 -3.48
N LEU A 120 -13.00 -11.74 -2.34
CA LEU A 120 -11.56 -12.03 -2.25
C LEU A 120 -11.15 -13.38 -2.87
N PRO A 121 -11.85 -14.51 -2.64
CA PRO A 121 -11.48 -15.79 -3.29
C PRO A 121 -11.50 -15.69 -4.82
N GLU A 122 -12.56 -15.11 -5.40
CA GLU A 122 -12.70 -14.96 -6.85
C GLU A 122 -11.62 -14.02 -7.44
N ILE A 123 -11.26 -12.95 -6.71
CA ILE A 123 -10.16 -12.07 -7.10
C ILE A 123 -8.84 -12.85 -7.18
N ILE A 124 -8.53 -13.62 -6.13
CA ILE A 124 -7.30 -14.41 -6.05
C ILE A 124 -7.26 -15.46 -7.16
N GLU A 125 -8.34 -16.24 -7.32
CA GLU A 125 -8.45 -17.28 -8.35
C GLU A 125 -8.26 -16.68 -9.76
N THR A 126 -8.96 -15.58 -10.06
CA THR A 126 -8.84 -14.89 -11.34
C THR A 126 -7.41 -14.42 -11.62
N ILE A 127 -6.73 -13.84 -10.62
CA ILE A 127 -5.35 -13.36 -10.81
C ILE A 127 -4.39 -14.53 -11.01
N LEU A 128 -4.58 -15.65 -10.29
CA LEU A 128 -3.74 -16.85 -10.43
C LEU A 128 -3.90 -17.55 -11.80
N GLU A 129 -5.02 -17.33 -12.48
CA GLU A 129 -5.29 -17.85 -13.83
C GLU A 129 -4.76 -16.94 -14.95
N MET A 130 -4.32 -15.72 -14.61
CA MET A 130 -3.75 -14.79 -15.60
C MET A 130 -2.34 -15.21 -16.02
N GLU A 131 -2.10 -15.22 -17.32
CA GLU A 131 -0.74 -15.43 -17.86
C GLU A 131 0.18 -14.26 -17.42
N ASP A 132 1.44 -14.57 -17.18
CA ASP A 132 2.49 -13.58 -16.81
C ASP A 132 2.17 -12.73 -15.56
N THR A 133 1.28 -13.21 -14.69
CA THR A 133 0.89 -12.51 -13.46
C THR A 133 1.11 -13.40 -12.24
N ILE A 134 1.70 -12.83 -11.18
CA ILE A 134 1.94 -13.53 -9.92
C ILE A 134 1.50 -12.68 -8.73
N LEU A 135 0.99 -13.35 -7.71
CA LEU A 135 0.76 -12.74 -6.40
C LEU A 135 2.01 -12.91 -5.54
N VAL A 136 2.53 -11.80 -5.06
CA VAL A 136 3.74 -11.80 -4.22
C VAL A 136 3.52 -11.01 -2.93
N PRO A 137 4.17 -11.40 -1.81
CA PRO A 137 4.22 -10.55 -0.63
C PRO A 137 5.08 -9.31 -0.90
N ILE A 138 4.86 -8.25 -0.12
CA ILE A 138 5.77 -7.11 -0.09
C ILE A 138 7.06 -7.54 0.61
N THR A 139 8.18 -7.36 -0.06
CA THR A 139 9.54 -7.63 0.43
C THR A 139 10.40 -6.36 0.31
N ALA A 140 11.64 -6.41 0.81
CA ALA A 140 12.59 -5.30 0.66
C ALA A 140 12.87 -4.92 -0.81
N ASP A 141 12.74 -5.88 -1.74
CA ASP A 141 12.97 -5.66 -3.18
C ASP A 141 11.72 -5.19 -3.93
N THR A 142 10.56 -5.12 -3.25
CA THR A 142 9.32 -4.68 -3.88
C THR A 142 9.36 -3.19 -4.17
N VAL A 143 9.24 -2.80 -5.44
CA VAL A 143 9.16 -1.40 -5.83
C VAL A 143 7.88 -0.79 -5.27
N PRO A 144 7.96 0.26 -4.42
CA PRO A 144 6.78 0.84 -3.81
C PRO A 144 5.93 1.61 -4.82
N VAL A 145 4.63 1.44 -4.74
CA VAL A 145 3.65 2.32 -5.40
C VAL A 145 3.31 3.44 -4.41
N GLN A 146 3.59 4.67 -4.80
CA GLN A 146 3.46 5.85 -3.93
C GLN A 146 2.76 6.99 -4.67
N HIS A 147 1.70 7.53 -4.06
CA HIS A 147 1.06 8.74 -4.55
C HIS A 147 1.94 9.95 -4.19
N ASN A 148 2.22 10.81 -5.17
CA ASN A 148 3.06 12.00 -4.96
C ASN A 148 4.37 11.64 -4.24
N ALA A 149 5.07 10.62 -4.72
CA ALA A 149 6.41 10.32 -4.24
C ALA A 149 7.27 11.59 -4.31
N ILE A 150 8.11 11.80 -3.30
CA ILE A 150 9.14 12.84 -3.37
C ILE A 150 9.92 12.54 -4.66
N GLN A 151 9.85 13.42 -5.67
CA GLN A 151 10.69 13.32 -6.84
C GLN A 151 12.14 13.59 -6.41
N THR A 152 12.81 12.56 -5.92
CA THR A 152 14.25 12.54 -5.99
C THR A 152 14.58 12.43 -7.46
N ASP A 153 15.32 13.41 -8.00
CA ASP A 153 15.79 13.42 -9.38
C ASP A 153 16.62 12.17 -9.69
N ILE A 154 15.94 11.06 -10.01
CA ILE A 154 16.56 9.86 -10.58
C ILE A 154 16.62 9.97 -12.10
N THR A 155 16.78 11.17 -12.62
CA THR A 155 16.99 11.41 -14.07
C THR A 155 18.44 11.22 -14.51
N ALA A 156 19.36 10.83 -13.62
CA ALA A 156 20.79 10.68 -13.96
C ALA A 156 21.29 9.23 -14.17
N ALA A 157 20.50 8.18 -13.94
CA ALA A 157 21.02 6.81 -13.90
C ALA A 157 20.45 5.82 -14.94
N HIS A 158 19.59 6.21 -15.86
CA HIS A 158 19.04 5.29 -16.87
C HIS A 158 19.29 5.71 -18.33
N LYS A 159 20.56 6.10 -18.61
CA LYS A 159 21.13 5.98 -19.95
C LYS A 159 22.27 4.97 -19.90
N GLY A 160 21.94 3.71 -20.05
CA GLY A 160 22.95 2.67 -20.21
C GLY A 160 22.47 1.31 -19.72
N HIS A 161 22.26 0.44 -20.72
CA HIS A 161 22.04 -0.99 -20.67
C HIS A 161 20.60 -1.48 -20.71
N GLN A 162 20.14 -1.65 -21.92
CA GLN A 162 19.26 -2.73 -22.31
C GLN A 162 20.10 -4.03 -22.31
N GLU A 163 19.97 -4.86 -21.31
CA GLU A 163 20.27 -6.27 -21.41
C GLU A 163 19.04 -7.07 -20.99
N LYS A 164 18.47 -7.74 -22.00
CA LYS A 164 17.51 -8.81 -21.83
C LYS A 164 18.26 -9.96 -21.14
N THR A 165 17.95 -10.22 -19.88
CA THR A 165 18.34 -11.48 -19.26
C THR A 165 17.15 -12.43 -19.34
N MET A 166 17.18 -13.33 -20.32
CA MET A 166 16.40 -14.56 -20.29
C MET A 166 17.04 -15.48 -19.25
N ILE A 167 16.28 -15.87 -18.25
CA ILE A 167 16.64 -17.02 -17.41
C ILE A 167 15.65 -18.13 -17.75
N THR A 168 16.13 -19.10 -18.52
CA THR A 168 15.58 -20.43 -18.67
C THR A 168 16.19 -21.32 -17.57
N GLN A 169 15.38 -21.93 -16.81
CA GLN A 169 15.32 -23.23 -16.12
C GLN A 169 14.74 -23.10 -14.73
#